data_60f0378c238a3f0d2793c52aeb5aebc4
#
_entry.id   60f0378c238a3f0d2793c52aeb5aebc4
#
_cell.length_a   1.000
_cell.length_b   1.000
_cell.length_c   1.000
_cell.angle_alpha   90.00
_cell.angle_beta   90.00
_cell.angle_gamma   90.00
#
_symmetry.space_group_name_H-M   'P 1'
#
loop_
_entity.id
_entity.type
_entity.pdbx_description
1 polymer ?
#
loop_
_entity_poly.entity_id
_entity_poly.type
_entity_poly.pdbx_seq_one_letter_code
_entity_poly.pdbx_strand_id
1 'polypeptide(L)'
;MLTAMPNTHFPGHSNAGRPDTSDVVETRLWMEEHNWLYGLLRSSENVAPTFRIPDLLSACVAIVFSSDDAAERIFGFLGTALVMRSPTTPRRRESLWRPQYELLHDLQCSPANRHPNPKFQLDQLTTSCVALCQREDESGAAVLRQARHNMVERHSAAQGQRQRR
;
A
#
# COMPACT_ATOMS: atom_id res chain seq x y z
N MET A 1 -55.80 -3.17 33.10
CA MET A 1 -55.42 -2.00 32.31
C MET A 1 -53.91 -2.03 32.11
N LEU A 2 -53.48 -2.43 30.94
CA LEU A 2 -52.06 -2.50 30.56
C LEU A 2 -51.73 -1.24 29.83
N THR A 3 -50.84 -0.43 30.42
CA THR A 3 -50.36 0.82 29.84
C THR A 3 -49.15 0.52 28.97
N ALA A 4 -49.28 0.72 27.67
CA ALA A 4 -48.20 0.57 26.71
C ALA A 4 -47.17 1.70 26.88
N MET A 5 -45.89 1.32 27.01
CA MET A 5 -44.76 2.23 26.99
C MET A 5 -44.41 2.62 25.54
N PRO A 6 -44.10 3.88 25.24
CA PRO A 6 -43.70 4.28 23.89
C PRO A 6 -42.23 3.83 23.60
N ASN A 7 -42.10 3.26 22.42
CA ASN A 7 -40.82 2.83 21.82
C ASN A 7 -39.99 4.08 21.44
N THR A 8 -38.98 4.40 22.18
CA THR A 8 -38.00 5.44 21.80
C THR A 8 -37.06 4.88 20.72
N HIS A 9 -37.34 5.27 19.51
CA HIS A 9 -36.48 5.03 18.36
C HIS A 9 -35.23 5.91 18.48
N PHE A 10 -34.08 5.29 18.80
CA PHE A 10 -32.78 5.95 18.72
C PHE A 10 -32.37 6.10 17.24
N PRO A 11 -32.05 7.32 16.78
CA PRO A 11 -31.55 7.49 15.42
C PRO A 11 -30.17 6.81 15.33
N GLY A 12 -30.08 5.90 14.35
CA GLY A 12 -28.86 5.16 14.07
C GLY A 12 -27.68 6.10 13.82
N HIS A 13 -26.59 5.84 14.51
CA HIS A 13 -25.31 6.44 14.20
C HIS A 13 -24.96 6.10 12.75
N SER A 14 -24.97 7.11 11.91
CA SER A 14 -24.43 7.04 10.55
C SER A 14 -22.95 6.69 10.65
N ASN A 15 -22.62 5.50 10.20
CA ASN A 15 -21.28 4.97 10.07
C ASN A 15 -20.58 5.70 8.91
N ALA A 16 -20.25 6.98 9.12
CA ALA A 16 -19.50 7.77 8.17
C ALA A 16 -18.02 7.32 8.25
N GLY A 17 -17.56 6.58 7.21
CA GLY A 17 -16.16 6.54 6.85
C GLY A 17 -15.34 5.34 7.30
N ARG A 18 -15.86 4.10 7.31
CA ARG A 18 -14.98 2.97 7.06
C ARG A 18 -14.70 2.91 5.56
N PRO A 19 -13.41 3.00 5.13
CA PRO A 19 -13.09 2.70 3.76
C PRO A 19 -13.61 1.28 3.46
N ASP A 20 -14.26 1.14 2.33
CA ASP A 20 -14.76 -0.15 1.89
C ASP A 20 -13.58 -1.14 1.90
N THR A 21 -13.68 -2.19 2.69
CA THR A 21 -12.60 -3.18 2.86
C THR A 21 -12.24 -3.91 1.57
N SER A 22 -13.03 -3.69 0.50
CA SER A 22 -12.79 -4.20 -0.85
C SER A 22 -11.67 -3.46 -1.60
N ASP A 23 -11.29 -2.25 -1.17
CA ASP A 23 -10.35 -1.40 -1.90
C ASP A 23 -8.88 -1.61 -1.51
N VAL A 24 -8.62 -2.36 -0.45
CA VAL A 24 -7.29 -2.73 0.01
C VAL A 24 -7.07 -4.23 -0.03
N VAL A 25 -5.83 -4.64 -0.26
CA VAL A 25 -5.41 -6.04 -0.33
C VAL A 25 -4.30 -6.27 0.66
N GLU A 26 -4.37 -7.39 1.39
CA GLU A 26 -3.34 -7.77 2.35
C GLU A 26 -2.05 -8.19 1.63
N THR A 27 -0.94 -7.77 2.18
CA THR A 27 0.40 -8.17 1.80
C THR A 27 1.26 -8.36 3.04
N ARG A 28 2.54 -8.68 2.84
CA ARG A 28 3.55 -8.71 3.89
C ARG A 28 4.72 -7.85 3.48
N LEU A 29 5.33 -7.23 4.47
CA LEU A 29 6.49 -6.38 4.29
C LEU A 29 7.61 -6.84 5.23
N TRP A 30 8.83 -6.91 4.72
CA TRP A 30 9.98 -7.27 5.54
C TRP A 30 10.26 -6.17 6.56
N MET A 31 10.75 -6.57 7.72
CA MET A 31 10.82 -5.72 8.91
C MET A 31 11.62 -4.43 8.70
N GLU A 32 12.72 -4.47 7.96
CA GLU A 32 13.56 -3.29 7.74
C GLU A 32 12.79 -2.19 7.00
N GLU A 33 12.11 -2.55 5.93
CA GLU A 33 11.29 -1.65 5.12
C GLU A 33 10.06 -1.18 5.89
N HIS A 34 9.46 -2.09 6.66
CA HIS A 34 8.35 -1.74 7.55
C HIS A 34 8.77 -0.67 8.57
N ASN A 35 9.93 -0.83 9.18
CA ASN A 35 10.45 0.14 10.16
C ASN A 35 10.68 1.51 9.54
N TRP A 36 11.17 1.57 8.32
CA TRP A 36 11.35 2.82 7.60
C TRP A 36 10.00 3.51 7.32
N LEU A 37 9.02 2.78 6.80
CA LEU A 37 7.67 3.32 6.58
C LEU A 37 7.02 3.78 7.88
N TYR A 38 7.24 3.04 8.95
CA TYR A 38 6.73 3.42 10.27
C TYR A 38 7.38 4.71 10.80
N GLY A 39 8.63 4.92 10.48
CA GLY A 39 9.32 6.19 10.72
C GLY A 39 8.67 7.35 9.96
N LEU A 40 8.33 7.17 8.69
CA LEU A 40 7.59 8.16 7.91
C LEU A 40 6.19 8.41 8.47
N LEU A 41 5.50 7.36 8.90
CA LEU A 41 4.18 7.47 9.53
C LEU A 41 4.19 8.42 10.72
N ARG A 42 5.25 8.38 11.52
CA ARG A 42 5.43 9.18 12.73
C ARG A 42 6.13 10.51 12.49
N SER A 43 6.56 10.78 11.27
CA SER A 43 7.29 11.98 10.96
C SER A 43 6.40 13.23 11.09
N SER A 44 6.99 14.36 11.45
CA SER A 44 6.31 15.65 11.49
C SER A 44 5.81 16.11 10.12
N GLU A 45 6.35 15.56 9.04
CA GLU A 45 5.94 15.84 7.67
C GLU A 45 4.63 15.11 7.27
N ASN A 46 4.24 14.08 8.03
CA ASN A 46 3.01 13.32 7.78
C ASN A 46 1.81 13.97 8.48
N VAL A 47 1.49 15.19 8.08
CA VAL A 47 0.40 15.98 8.62
C VAL A 47 -0.42 16.60 7.50
N ALA A 48 -1.72 16.79 7.72
CA ALA A 48 -2.67 17.53 6.88
C ALA A 48 -2.63 17.20 5.36
N PRO A 49 -2.94 16.01 4.88
CA PRO A 49 -3.55 14.88 5.61
C PRO A 49 -2.51 13.96 6.24
N THR A 50 -2.93 13.25 7.29
CA THR A 50 -2.12 12.18 7.89
C THR A 50 -2.34 10.89 7.14
N PHE A 51 -1.29 10.33 6.58
CA PHE A 51 -1.33 9.04 5.86
C PHE A 51 -1.11 7.86 6.81
N ARG A 52 -1.65 6.71 6.44
CA ARG A 52 -1.46 5.42 7.10
C ARG A 52 -0.50 4.55 6.30
N ILE A 53 -0.08 3.42 6.85
CA ILE A 53 0.84 2.50 6.17
C ILE A 53 0.33 2.08 4.78
N PRO A 54 -0.95 1.72 4.57
CA PRO A 54 -1.43 1.40 3.22
C PRO A 54 -1.22 2.52 2.20
N ASP A 55 -1.36 3.77 2.61
CA ASP A 55 -1.15 4.93 1.75
C ASP A 55 0.33 5.09 1.37
N LEU A 56 1.23 4.95 2.33
CA LEU A 56 2.67 5.08 2.13
C LEU A 56 3.22 3.91 1.31
N LEU A 57 2.78 2.69 1.61
CA LEU A 57 3.16 1.50 0.87
C LEU A 57 2.73 1.57 -0.59
N SER A 58 1.48 1.96 -0.84
CA SER A 58 0.96 2.15 -2.19
C SER A 58 1.68 3.26 -2.95
N ALA A 59 2.09 4.32 -2.26
CA ALA A 59 2.89 5.38 -2.85
C ALA A 59 4.26 4.86 -3.32
N CYS A 60 4.93 4.03 -2.54
CA CYS A 60 6.19 3.41 -2.96
C CYS A 60 6.02 2.57 -4.23
N VAL A 61 4.97 1.76 -4.30
CA VAL A 61 4.66 0.96 -5.49
C VAL A 61 4.41 1.87 -6.69
N ALA A 62 3.58 2.91 -6.55
CA ALA A 62 3.28 3.84 -7.61
C ALA A 62 4.54 4.56 -8.15
N ILE A 63 5.45 4.98 -7.27
CA ILE A 63 6.71 5.62 -7.65
C ILE A 63 7.56 4.68 -8.51
N VAL A 64 7.76 3.44 -8.07
CA VAL A 64 8.60 2.48 -8.80
C VAL A 64 7.98 2.16 -10.16
N PHE A 65 6.67 1.92 -10.22
CA PHE A 65 5.97 1.57 -11.46
C PHE A 65 5.72 2.77 -12.39
N SER A 66 6.00 4.00 -11.98
CA SER A 66 5.98 5.16 -12.86
C SER A 66 7.15 5.18 -13.86
N SER A 67 8.15 4.36 -13.64
CA SER A 67 9.33 4.22 -14.50
C SER A 67 9.19 3.00 -15.43
N ASP A 68 9.64 3.14 -16.67
CA ASP A 68 9.58 2.05 -17.67
C ASP A 68 10.48 0.86 -17.32
N ASP A 69 11.47 1.07 -16.47
CA ASP A 69 12.43 0.06 -16.00
C ASP A 69 12.04 -0.59 -14.67
N ALA A 70 10.80 -0.45 -14.24
CA ALA A 70 10.32 -0.94 -12.93
C ALA A 70 10.65 -2.42 -12.71
N ALA A 71 10.35 -3.28 -13.68
CA ALA A 71 10.63 -4.72 -13.59
C ALA A 71 12.13 -5.00 -13.40
N GLU A 72 12.99 -4.35 -14.18
CA GLU A 72 14.44 -4.50 -14.11
C GLU A 72 14.97 -4.06 -12.74
N ARG A 73 14.50 -2.95 -12.24
CA ARG A 73 14.90 -2.42 -10.92
C ARG A 73 14.45 -3.33 -9.78
N ILE A 74 13.23 -3.81 -9.81
CA ILE A 74 12.68 -4.73 -8.79
C ILE A 74 13.45 -6.04 -8.79
N PHE A 75 13.59 -6.69 -9.93
CA PHE A 75 14.30 -7.97 -10.02
C PHE A 75 15.80 -7.83 -9.78
N GLY A 76 16.39 -6.69 -10.15
CA GLY A 76 17.77 -6.37 -9.81
C GLY A 76 17.98 -6.28 -8.30
N PHE A 77 17.10 -5.62 -7.58
CA PHE A 77 17.15 -5.56 -6.12
C PHE A 77 16.94 -6.95 -5.50
N LEU A 78 15.96 -7.70 -5.97
CA LEU A 78 15.69 -9.06 -5.47
C LEU A 78 16.89 -9.98 -5.65
N GLY A 79 17.49 -9.98 -6.82
CA GLY A 79 18.61 -10.87 -7.15
C GLY A 79 19.94 -10.49 -6.51
N THR A 80 20.11 -9.28 -6.03
CA THR A 80 21.39 -8.79 -5.47
C THR A 80 21.33 -8.50 -3.98
N ALA A 81 20.25 -7.93 -3.49
CA ALA A 81 20.16 -7.47 -2.10
C ALA A 81 19.25 -8.36 -1.25
N LEU A 82 18.05 -8.66 -1.71
CA LEU A 82 17.09 -9.39 -0.89
C LEU A 82 17.49 -10.86 -0.69
N VAL A 83 18.04 -11.49 -1.71
CA VAL A 83 18.54 -12.89 -1.63
C VAL A 83 19.68 -13.07 -0.62
N MET A 84 20.38 -11.99 -0.27
CA MET A 84 21.45 -12.02 0.75
C MET A 84 20.93 -11.91 2.17
N ARG A 85 19.65 -11.61 2.35
CA ARG A 85 19.04 -11.54 3.69
C ARG A 85 18.66 -12.93 4.19
N SER A 86 18.62 -13.09 5.51
CA SER A 86 18.17 -14.33 6.12
C SER A 86 16.72 -14.65 5.72
N PRO A 87 16.41 -15.91 5.30
CA PRO A 87 15.04 -16.33 4.99
C PRO A 87 14.10 -16.24 6.20
N THR A 88 14.67 -16.20 7.41
CA THR A 88 13.93 -16.10 8.68
C THR A 88 13.66 -14.65 9.11
N THR A 89 14.05 -13.65 8.31
CA THR A 89 13.78 -12.25 8.58
C THR A 89 12.28 -12.04 8.82
N PRO A 90 11.90 -11.40 9.95
CA PRO A 90 10.49 -11.19 10.27
C PRO A 90 9.77 -10.35 9.21
N ARG A 91 8.50 -10.65 9.00
CA ARG A 91 7.61 -9.91 8.10
C ARG A 91 6.40 -9.43 8.89
N ARG A 92 5.90 -8.25 8.51
CA ARG A 92 4.67 -7.68 9.08
C ARG A 92 3.55 -7.72 8.06
N ARG A 93 2.35 -8.03 8.52
CA ARG A 93 1.14 -7.89 7.72
C ARG A 93 0.82 -6.43 7.54
N GLU A 94 0.58 -6.05 6.31
CA GLU A 94 0.16 -4.72 5.90
C GLU A 94 -0.85 -4.83 4.77
N SER A 95 -1.42 -3.71 4.39
CA SER A 95 -2.33 -3.64 3.25
C SER A 95 -1.87 -2.55 2.30
N LEU A 96 -2.21 -2.71 1.04
CA LEU A 96 -2.03 -1.70 0.02
C LEU A 96 -3.31 -1.54 -0.80
N TRP A 97 -3.43 -0.40 -1.47
CA TRP A 97 -4.58 -0.14 -2.30
C TRP A 97 -4.61 -1.05 -3.52
N ARG A 98 -5.79 -1.45 -3.94
CA ARG A 98 -5.99 -2.41 -5.05
C ARG A 98 -5.30 -2.03 -6.35
N PRO A 99 -5.31 -0.78 -6.83
CA PRO A 99 -4.60 -0.44 -8.07
C PRO A 99 -3.11 -0.76 -8.03
N GLN A 100 -2.45 -0.54 -6.91
CA GLN A 100 -1.03 -0.85 -6.74
C GLN A 100 -0.79 -2.34 -6.53
N TYR A 101 -1.70 -3.02 -5.84
CA TYR A 101 -1.66 -4.48 -5.76
C TYR A 101 -1.71 -5.13 -7.15
N GLU A 102 -2.57 -4.65 -8.02
CA GLU A 102 -2.71 -5.19 -9.39
C GLU A 102 -1.41 -5.04 -10.19
N LEU A 103 -0.69 -3.92 -10.05
CA LEU A 103 0.62 -3.74 -10.66
C LEU A 103 1.62 -4.81 -10.20
N LEU A 104 1.67 -5.07 -8.90
CA LEU A 104 2.55 -6.10 -8.32
C LEU A 104 2.13 -7.50 -8.73
N HIS A 105 0.85 -7.79 -8.74
CA HIS A 105 0.31 -9.09 -9.13
C HIS A 105 0.60 -9.39 -10.61
N ASP A 106 0.40 -8.42 -11.49
CA ASP A 106 0.69 -8.56 -12.91
C ASP A 106 2.19 -8.82 -13.13
N LEU A 107 3.06 -8.12 -12.40
CA LEU A 107 4.50 -8.35 -12.46
C LEU A 107 4.87 -9.74 -11.93
N GLN A 108 4.26 -10.17 -10.83
CA GLN A 108 4.48 -11.51 -10.26
C GLN A 108 4.13 -12.63 -11.25
N CYS A 109 3.03 -12.46 -11.97
CA CYS A 109 2.55 -13.44 -12.96
C CYS A 109 3.23 -13.29 -14.33
N SER A 110 4.02 -12.24 -14.54
CA SER A 110 4.62 -11.96 -15.84
C SER A 110 5.77 -12.91 -16.17
N PRO A 111 6.12 -13.08 -17.48
CA PRO A 111 7.30 -13.82 -17.89
C PRO A 111 8.63 -13.22 -17.38
N ALA A 112 8.63 -11.94 -17.00
CA ALA A 112 9.80 -11.28 -16.41
C ALA A 112 10.19 -11.87 -15.05
N ASN A 113 9.24 -12.45 -14.31
CA ASN A 113 9.50 -13.20 -13.07
C ASN A 113 10.03 -14.61 -13.38
N ARG A 114 11.26 -14.66 -13.91
CA ARG A 114 11.90 -15.86 -14.44
C ARG A 114 12.88 -16.52 -13.47
N HIS A 115 12.88 -16.16 -12.23
CA HIS A 115 13.80 -16.81 -11.30
C HIS A 115 13.62 -18.33 -11.35
N PRO A 116 14.69 -19.11 -11.43
CA PRO A 116 14.60 -20.53 -11.79
C PRO A 116 13.71 -21.34 -10.85
N ASN A 117 13.71 -21.06 -9.54
CA ASN A 117 12.79 -21.73 -8.63
C ASN A 117 13.21 -21.45 -7.16
N PRO A 118 12.29 -21.00 -6.27
CA PRO A 118 10.94 -20.54 -6.56
C PRO A 118 10.91 -19.14 -7.21
N LYS A 119 9.84 -18.84 -7.93
CA LYS A 119 9.58 -17.48 -8.39
C LYS A 119 9.44 -16.53 -7.20
N PHE A 120 9.79 -15.26 -7.41
CA PHE A 120 9.59 -14.26 -6.37
C PHE A 120 8.11 -14.07 -6.04
N GLN A 121 7.83 -13.95 -4.76
CA GLN A 121 6.49 -13.83 -4.21
C GLN A 121 6.09 -12.35 -4.04
N LEU A 122 4.80 -12.10 -3.84
CA LEU A 122 4.26 -10.77 -3.71
C LEU A 122 4.92 -9.95 -2.58
N ASP A 123 5.19 -10.55 -1.43
CA ASP A 123 5.85 -9.88 -0.31
C ASP A 123 7.27 -9.42 -0.66
N GLN A 124 8.00 -10.18 -1.46
CA GLN A 124 9.33 -9.80 -1.94
C GLN A 124 9.26 -8.64 -2.94
N LEU A 125 8.30 -8.66 -3.87
CA LEU A 125 8.08 -7.56 -4.82
C LEU A 125 7.67 -6.27 -4.09
N THR A 126 6.77 -6.38 -3.12
CA THR A 126 6.32 -5.25 -2.28
C THR A 126 7.50 -4.64 -1.52
N THR A 127 8.28 -5.47 -0.85
CA THR A 127 9.46 -5.05 -0.10
C THR A 127 10.47 -4.34 -1.00
N SER A 128 10.67 -4.84 -2.22
CA SER A 128 11.58 -4.22 -3.19
C SER A 128 11.16 -2.80 -3.54
N CYS A 129 9.88 -2.55 -3.74
CA CYS A 129 9.39 -1.20 -4.04
C CYS A 129 9.71 -0.22 -2.90
N VAL A 130 9.51 -0.64 -1.66
CA VAL A 130 9.83 0.19 -0.49
C VAL A 130 11.32 0.45 -0.38
N ALA A 131 12.14 -0.60 -0.52
CA ALA A 131 13.60 -0.49 -0.45
C ALA A 131 14.18 0.42 -1.54
N LEU A 132 13.65 0.34 -2.76
CA LEU A 132 14.06 1.23 -3.85
C LEU A 132 13.73 2.69 -3.56
N CYS A 133 12.54 2.97 -3.03
CA CYS A 133 12.17 4.33 -2.62
C CYS A 133 13.08 4.84 -1.50
N GLN A 134 13.39 4.04 -0.50
CA GLN A 134 14.28 4.40 0.59
C GLN A 134 15.69 4.74 0.10
N ARG A 135 16.20 3.98 -0.86
CA ARG A 135 17.53 4.22 -1.45
C ARG A 135 17.59 5.52 -2.25
N GLU A 136 16.53 5.86 -2.94
CA GLU A 136 16.47 7.06 -3.78
C GLU A 136 16.20 8.33 -2.96
N ASP A 137 15.37 8.23 -1.94
CA ASP A 137 15.01 9.35 -1.06
C ASP A 137 14.73 8.85 0.36
N GLU A 138 15.76 8.77 1.17
CA GLU A 138 15.68 8.30 2.55
C GLU A 138 14.78 9.20 3.43
N SER A 139 14.63 10.48 3.06
CA SER A 139 13.73 11.42 3.75
C SER A 139 12.26 11.05 3.62
N GLY A 140 11.88 10.32 2.58
CA GLY A 140 10.51 9.92 2.29
C GLY A 140 9.62 11.04 1.75
N ALA A 141 10.17 12.22 1.44
CA ALA A 141 9.39 13.34 0.92
C ALA A 141 8.66 12.99 -0.39
N ALA A 142 9.32 12.24 -1.28
CA ALA A 142 8.72 11.76 -2.52
C ALA A 142 7.54 10.81 -2.27
N VAL A 143 7.66 9.94 -1.27
CA VAL A 143 6.58 9.01 -0.87
C VAL A 143 5.37 9.78 -0.35
N LEU A 144 5.56 10.77 0.50
CA LEU A 144 4.47 11.61 1.01
C LEU A 144 3.77 12.40 -0.11
N ARG A 145 4.53 12.94 -1.07
CA ARG A 145 3.97 13.62 -2.25
C ARG A 145 3.13 12.66 -3.09
N GLN A 146 3.64 11.46 -3.34
CA GLN A 146 2.92 10.45 -4.12
C GLN A 146 1.66 9.96 -3.40
N ALA A 147 1.71 9.81 -2.08
CA ALA A 147 0.54 9.45 -1.28
C ALA A 147 -0.59 10.49 -1.42
N ARG A 148 -0.24 11.79 -1.44
CA ARG A 148 -1.20 12.87 -1.73
C ARG A 148 -1.80 12.75 -3.11
N HIS A 149 -0.99 12.51 -4.11
CA HIS A 149 -1.44 12.34 -5.49
C HIS A 149 -2.41 11.17 -5.61
N ASN A 150 -2.05 10.02 -5.07
CA ASN A 150 -2.91 8.82 -5.06
C ASN A 150 -4.25 9.07 -4.35
N MET A 151 -4.25 9.81 -3.25
CA MET A 151 -5.47 10.17 -2.52
C MET A 151 -6.41 11.03 -3.40
N VAL A 152 -5.87 12.02 -4.10
CA VAL A 152 -6.65 12.87 -5.01
C VAL A 152 -7.24 12.04 -6.15
N GLU A 153 -6.48 11.14 -6.73
CA GLU A 153 -6.97 10.24 -7.79
C GLU A 153 -8.11 9.33 -7.30
N ARG A 154 -7.98 8.74 -6.10
CA ARG A 154 -9.05 7.94 -5.51
C ARG A 154 -10.34 8.73 -5.29
N HIS A 155 -10.24 9.95 -4.81
CA HIS A 155 -11.40 10.82 -4.59
C HIS A 155 -12.08 11.18 -5.91
N SER A 156 -11.31 11.50 -6.94
CA SER A 156 -11.84 11.83 -8.28
C SER A 156 -12.56 10.62 -8.90
N ALA A 157 -11.98 9.43 -8.80
CA ALA A 157 -12.60 8.20 -9.29
C ALA A 157 -13.92 7.88 -8.57
N ALA A 158 -13.98 8.07 -7.25
CA ALA A 158 -15.20 7.86 -6.46
C ALA A 158 -16.32 8.85 -6.83
N GLN A 159 -15.98 10.10 -7.11
CA GLN A 159 -16.94 11.11 -7.57
C GLN A 159 -17.47 10.79 -8.96
N GLY A 160 -16.63 10.36 -9.89
CA GLY A 160 -17.03 9.96 -11.25
C GLY A 160 -17.99 8.77 -11.26
N GLN A 161 -17.84 7.83 -10.33
CA GLN A 161 -18.76 6.69 -10.19
C GLN A 161 -20.13 7.10 -9.64
N ARG A 162 -20.19 8.08 -8.73
CA ARG A 162 -21.46 8.59 -8.18
C ARG A 162 -22.30 9.35 -9.21
N GLN A 163 -21.66 10.02 -10.17
CA GLN A 163 -22.35 10.75 -11.23
C GLN A 163 -22.92 9.86 -12.33
N ARG A 164 -22.47 8.61 -12.43
CA ARG A 164 -22.94 7.63 -13.44
C ARG A 164 -24.09 6.73 -12.95
N ARG A 165 -24.51 6.88 -11.71
CA ARG A 165 -25.68 6.20 -11.12
C ARG A 165 -26.87 7.12 -11.02
#